data_9c18f17722349cf1749e53a83cf66828
#
_entry.id   9c18f17722349cf1749e53a83cf66828
#
_cell.length_a   1.000
_cell.length_b   1.000
_cell.length_c   1.000
_cell.angle_alpha   90.00
_cell.angle_beta   90.00
_cell.angle_gamma   90.00
#
_symmetry.space_group_name_H-M   'P 1'
#
loop_
_entity.id
_entity.type
_entity.pdbx_description
1 polymer ?
#
loop_
_entity_poly.entity_id
_entity_poly.type
_entity_poly.pdbx_seq_one_letter_code
_entity_poly.pdbx_strand_id
1 'polypeptide(L)'
;RITNTLYWLTDDGAGVSSLLDFDHKTREDTLWRYTLFGNYNETTDGLDWSAQATWLRQLDAKSAISARLGIKGATEKPDAVTETWTTFRYRGNFLRPWLFYEIEPGLSWHEKEDYDTEPTLALRLEMLF
;
A
#
# COMPACT_ATOMS: atom_id res chain seq x y z
N ARG A 1 -13.66 6.51 -4.82
CA ARG A 1 -13.36 6.21 -6.24
C ARG A 1 -13.36 4.72 -6.46
N ILE A 2 -14.01 4.26 -7.52
CA ILE A 2 -14.06 2.84 -7.92
C ILE A 2 -13.42 2.74 -9.30
N THR A 3 -12.47 1.83 -9.47
CA THR A 3 -11.85 1.54 -10.75
C THR A 3 -11.96 0.06 -11.04
N ASN A 4 -12.54 -0.30 -12.18
CA ASN A 4 -12.63 -1.67 -12.65
C ASN A 4 -11.85 -1.81 -13.96
N THR A 5 -11.08 -2.85 -14.08
CA THR A 5 -10.27 -3.14 -15.27
C THR A 5 -10.56 -4.56 -15.74
N LEU A 6 -10.94 -4.68 -17.00
CA LEU A 6 -10.98 -5.95 -17.71
C LEU A 6 -9.72 -6.08 -18.55
N TYR A 7 -9.08 -7.23 -18.50
CA TYR A 7 -7.86 -7.48 -19.27
C TYR A 7 -7.88 -8.88 -19.89
N TRP A 8 -7.14 -8.99 -20.97
CA TRP A 8 -6.86 -10.25 -21.62
C TRP A 8 -5.35 -10.38 -21.82
N LEU A 9 -4.77 -11.46 -21.31
CA LEU A 9 -3.36 -11.77 -21.50
C LEU A 9 -3.25 -13.08 -22.29
N THR A 10 -2.32 -13.13 -23.22
CA THR A 10 -2.13 -14.26 -24.13
C THR A 10 -1.86 -15.57 -23.36
N ASP A 11 -1.09 -15.48 -22.29
CA ASP A 11 -0.68 -16.62 -21.48
C ASP A 11 -1.60 -16.88 -20.28
N ASP A 12 -2.24 -15.84 -19.76
CA ASP A 12 -3.02 -15.91 -18.52
C ASP A 12 -4.54 -15.87 -18.71
N GLY A 13 -5.01 -15.73 -19.95
CA GLY A 13 -6.43 -15.68 -20.26
C GLY A 13 -7.13 -14.38 -19.86
N ALA A 14 -8.43 -14.43 -19.72
CA ALA A 14 -9.23 -13.28 -19.32
C ALA A 14 -9.18 -13.07 -17.81
N GLY A 15 -9.20 -11.81 -17.40
CA GLY A 15 -9.22 -11.45 -15.99
C GLY A 15 -9.98 -10.18 -15.73
N VAL A 16 -10.34 -9.97 -14.48
CA VAL A 16 -10.99 -8.74 -14.00
C VAL A 16 -10.34 -8.30 -12.70
N SER A 17 -10.03 -7.01 -12.62
CA SER A 17 -9.56 -6.40 -11.38
C SER A 17 -10.49 -5.27 -10.96
N SER A 18 -10.65 -5.09 -9.68
CA SER A 18 -11.44 -4.02 -9.09
C SER A 18 -10.65 -3.33 -7.98
N LEU A 19 -10.63 -2.01 -8.03
CA LEU A 19 -9.99 -1.16 -7.04
C LEU A 19 -11.02 -0.19 -6.47
N LEU A 20 -11.16 -0.18 -5.16
CA LEU A 20 -12.03 0.74 -4.43
C LEU A 20 -11.18 1.57 -3.48
N ASP A 21 -11.15 2.87 -3.71
CA ASP A 21 -10.50 3.84 -2.81
C ASP A 21 -11.57 4.67 -2.10
N PHE A 22 -11.42 4.78 -0.80
CA PHE A 22 -12.26 5.63 0.03
C PHE A 22 -11.39 6.55 0.88
N ASP A 23 -11.58 7.86 0.72
CA ASP A 23 -10.86 8.89 1.45
C ASP A 23 -11.78 9.53 2.49
N HIS A 24 -11.30 9.60 3.73
CA HIS A 24 -11.99 10.24 4.84
C HIS A 24 -11.08 11.26 5.50
N LYS A 25 -11.42 12.53 5.35
CA LYS A 25 -10.70 13.64 5.95
C LYS A 25 -11.27 13.93 7.34
N THR A 26 -10.48 13.65 8.38
CA THR A 26 -10.90 13.84 9.77
C THR A 26 -10.62 15.25 10.29
N ARG A 27 -9.55 15.87 9.77
CA ARG A 27 -9.15 17.26 10.06
C ARG A 27 -8.58 17.89 8.80
N GLU A 28 -8.30 19.18 8.83
CA GLU A 28 -7.68 19.86 7.69
C GLU A 28 -6.30 19.29 7.32
N ASP A 29 -5.58 18.79 8.31
CA ASP A 29 -4.23 18.24 8.18
C ASP A 29 -4.18 16.70 8.17
N THR A 30 -5.30 16.01 8.34
CA THR A 30 -5.33 14.56 8.55
C THR A 30 -6.30 13.87 7.62
N LEU A 31 -5.80 12.88 6.89
CA LEU A 31 -6.54 12.07 5.93
C LEU A 31 -6.37 10.59 6.24
N TRP A 32 -7.48 9.86 6.20
CA TRP A 32 -7.50 8.40 6.14
C TRP A 32 -7.86 7.96 4.73
N ARG A 33 -7.11 7.01 4.21
CA ARG A 33 -7.41 6.36 2.93
C ARG A 33 -7.53 4.87 3.13
N TYR A 34 -8.61 4.29 2.63
CA TYR A 34 -8.84 2.86 2.61
C TYR A 34 -8.85 2.39 1.18
N THR A 35 -8.06 1.37 0.88
CA THR A 35 -7.97 0.79 -0.46
C THR A 35 -8.31 -0.69 -0.38
N LEU A 36 -9.26 -1.11 -1.18
CA LEU A 36 -9.61 -2.51 -1.38
C LEU A 36 -9.31 -2.88 -2.83
N PHE A 37 -8.65 -3.99 -3.01
CA PHE A 37 -8.31 -4.51 -4.33
C PHE A 37 -8.71 -5.97 -4.43
N GLY A 38 -9.26 -6.35 -5.57
CA GLY A 38 -9.57 -7.72 -5.93
C GLY A 38 -9.19 -7.99 -7.37
N ASN A 39 -8.61 -9.15 -7.63
CA ASN A 39 -8.24 -9.60 -8.96
C ASN A 39 -8.61 -11.06 -9.14
N TYR A 40 -9.36 -11.33 -10.21
CA TYR A 40 -9.70 -12.68 -10.64
C TYR A 40 -9.10 -12.94 -12.02
N ASN A 41 -8.56 -14.12 -12.20
CA ASN A 41 -7.95 -14.56 -13.45
C ASN A 41 -8.31 -16.03 -13.72
N GLU A 42 -8.56 -16.38 -14.98
CA GLU A 42 -8.94 -17.73 -15.38
C GLU A 42 -7.89 -18.79 -15.06
N THR A 43 -6.62 -18.40 -15.08
CA THR A 43 -5.49 -19.32 -14.85
C THR A 43 -5.28 -19.64 -13.39
N THR A 44 -5.57 -18.70 -12.49
CA THR A 44 -5.37 -18.89 -11.06
C THR A 44 -6.58 -19.49 -10.36
N ASP A 45 -7.73 -19.54 -11.04
CA ASP A 45 -8.98 -20.14 -10.54
C ASP A 45 -9.40 -19.64 -9.14
N GLY A 46 -8.93 -18.46 -8.77
CA GLY A 46 -9.20 -17.86 -7.47
C GLY A 46 -9.14 -16.34 -7.47
N LEU A 47 -9.47 -15.77 -6.34
CA LEU A 47 -9.48 -14.33 -6.13
C LEU A 47 -8.25 -13.93 -5.30
N ASP A 48 -7.39 -13.10 -5.89
CA ASP A 48 -6.36 -12.37 -5.14
C ASP A 48 -6.97 -11.08 -4.60
N TRP A 49 -6.78 -10.82 -3.34
CA TRP A 49 -7.34 -9.64 -2.70
C TRP A 49 -6.35 -8.95 -1.79
N SER A 50 -6.53 -7.66 -1.61
CA SER A 50 -5.79 -6.88 -0.62
C SER A 50 -6.65 -5.78 -0.01
N ALA A 51 -6.36 -5.46 1.22
CA ALA A 51 -6.95 -4.33 1.92
C ALA A 51 -5.84 -3.52 2.58
N GLN A 52 -5.93 -2.22 2.47
CA GLN A 52 -4.92 -1.30 3.00
C GLN A 52 -5.59 -0.09 3.63
N ALA A 53 -5.10 0.31 4.80
CA ALA A 53 -5.45 1.59 5.42
C ALA A 53 -4.19 2.45 5.49
N THR A 54 -4.32 3.72 5.10
CA THR A 54 -3.24 4.70 5.17
C THR A 54 -3.72 5.90 5.96
N TRP A 55 -2.96 6.26 6.97
CA TRP A 55 -3.15 7.48 7.72
C TRP A 55 -2.09 8.49 7.31
N LEU A 56 -2.52 9.69 6.96
CA LEU A 56 -1.66 10.77 6.48
C LEU A 56 -1.91 12.00 7.34
N ARG A 57 -0.85 12.62 7.82
CA ARG A 57 -0.94 13.88 8.55
C ARG A 57 0.12 14.85 8.10
N GLN A 58 -0.31 16.04 7.70
CA GLN A 58 0.57 17.17 7.44
C GLN A 58 0.95 17.83 8.76
N LEU A 59 2.24 17.87 9.09
CA LEU A 59 2.74 18.48 10.33
C LEU A 59 2.90 19.99 10.17
N ASP A 60 3.47 20.40 9.05
CA ASP A 60 3.64 21.80 8.66
C ASP A 60 3.71 21.92 7.13
N ALA A 61 4.03 23.08 6.59
CA ALA A 61 4.09 23.29 5.14
C ALA A 61 5.13 22.42 4.42
N LYS A 62 6.10 21.83 5.14
CA LYS A 62 7.25 21.13 4.57
C LYS A 62 7.46 19.73 5.12
N SER A 63 6.66 19.29 6.08
CA SER A 63 6.80 17.97 6.68
C SER A 63 5.47 17.25 6.84
N ALA A 64 5.50 15.94 6.67
CA ALA A 64 4.34 15.08 6.80
C ALA A 64 4.74 13.72 7.35
N ILE A 65 3.82 13.08 8.04
CA ILE A 65 3.95 11.70 8.47
C ILE A 65 2.83 10.87 7.88
N SER A 66 3.11 9.61 7.63
CA SER A 66 2.09 8.64 7.23
C SER A 66 2.37 7.29 7.85
N ALA A 67 1.31 6.56 8.14
CA ALA A 67 1.37 5.18 8.55
C ALA A 67 0.48 4.36 7.63
N ARG A 68 0.94 3.20 7.22
CA ARG A 68 0.24 2.30 6.32
C ARG A 68 0.19 0.91 6.93
N LEU A 69 -0.99 0.32 6.91
CA LEU A 69 -1.21 -1.05 7.33
C LEU A 69 -1.92 -1.77 6.19
N GLY A 70 -1.44 -2.96 5.85
CA GLY A 70 -2.01 -3.72 4.76
C GLY A 70 -2.01 -5.21 5.01
N ILE A 71 -2.93 -5.87 4.32
CA ILE A 71 -3.11 -7.31 4.33
C ILE A 71 -3.48 -7.76 2.93
N LYS A 72 -2.93 -8.86 2.47
CA LYS A 72 -3.34 -9.48 1.22
C LYS A 72 -3.44 -10.99 1.36
N GLY A 73 -4.21 -11.59 0.48
CA GLY A 73 -4.41 -13.02 0.47
C GLY A 73 -4.98 -13.52 -0.85
N ALA A 74 -5.18 -14.82 -0.90
CA ALA A 74 -5.77 -15.52 -2.03
C ALA A 74 -6.76 -16.57 -1.53
N THR A 75 -7.89 -16.73 -2.24
CA THR A 75 -8.95 -17.64 -1.81
C THR A 75 -8.63 -19.13 -2.01
N GLU A 76 -7.67 -19.44 -2.89
CA GLU A 76 -7.30 -20.84 -3.20
C GLU A 76 -6.29 -21.47 -2.25
N LYS A 77 -5.63 -20.66 -1.43
CA LYS A 77 -4.63 -21.18 -0.50
C LYS A 77 -5.29 -21.61 0.79
N PRO A 78 -4.76 -22.67 1.47
CA PRO A 78 -5.28 -23.10 2.77
C PRO A 78 -5.26 -21.97 3.80
N ASP A 79 -4.25 -21.08 3.70
CA ASP A 79 -4.17 -19.87 4.49
C ASP A 79 -4.66 -18.68 3.66
N ALA A 80 -5.79 -18.12 4.01
CA ALA A 80 -6.41 -17.01 3.28
C ALA A 80 -5.53 -15.76 3.21
N VAL A 81 -4.66 -15.56 4.19
CA VAL A 81 -3.76 -14.41 4.31
C VAL A 81 -2.34 -14.83 3.94
N THR A 82 -1.78 -14.21 2.88
CA THR A 82 -0.43 -14.51 2.41
C THR A 82 0.62 -13.52 2.88
N GLU A 83 0.22 -12.30 3.20
CA GLU A 83 1.12 -11.24 3.64
C GLU A 83 0.40 -10.20 4.47
N THR A 84 1.07 -9.71 5.49
CA THR A 84 0.68 -8.53 6.26
C THR A 84 1.86 -7.59 6.35
N TRP A 85 1.63 -6.30 6.24
CA TRP A 85 2.73 -5.32 6.34
C TRP A 85 2.27 -4.06 7.05
N THR A 86 3.23 -3.38 7.66
CA THR A 86 3.05 -2.04 8.20
C THR A 86 4.26 -1.19 7.85
N THR A 87 4.03 0.04 7.46
CA THR A 87 5.09 1.01 7.18
C THR A 87 4.78 2.33 7.86
N PHE A 88 5.82 3.02 8.25
CA PHE A 88 5.74 4.38 8.76
C PHE A 88 6.65 5.26 7.93
N ARG A 89 6.16 6.40 7.45
CA ARG A 89 6.93 7.32 6.64
C ARG A 89 6.98 8.71 7.29
N TYR A 90 8.16 9.25 7.37
CA TYR A 90 8.38 10.66 7.66
C TYR A 90 8.98 11.35 6.45
N ARG A 91 8.38 12.46 6.05
CA ARG A 91 8.90 13.34 4.99
C ARG A 91 9.18 14.70 5.58
N GLY A 92 10.39 15.19 5.39
CA GLY A 92 10.82 16.51 5.88
C GLY A 92 11.62 17.27 4.85
N ASN A 93 11.78 18.55 5.11
CA ASN A 93 12.64 19.42 4.35
C ASN A 93 14.03 19.47 5.01
N PHE A 94 15.08 19.51 4.20
CA PHE A 94 16.46 19.44 4.67
C PHE A 94 17.31 20.50 3.97
N LEU A 95 17.99 21.35 4.75
CA LEU A 95 18.93 22.38 4.32
C LEU A 95 18.40 23.42 3.33
N ARG A 96 17.68 23.03 2.30
CA ARG A 96 17.17 23.87 1.22
C ARG A 96 15.67 23.70 1.04
N PRO A 97 14.90 24.76 0.64
CA PRO A 97 13.46 24.65 0.44
C PRO A 97 13.02 23.62 -0.61
N TRP A 98 13.91 23.30 -1.54
CA TRP A 98 13.66 22.37 -2.65
C TRP A 98 14.20 20.95 -2.38
N LEU A 99 14.85 20.70 -1.24
CA LEU A 99 15.42 19.41 -0.90
C LEU A 99 14.60 18.73 0.19
N PHE A 100 14.03 17.58 -0.13
CA PHE A 100 13.24 16.76 0.78
C PHE A 100 13.90 15.42 1.01
N TYR A 101 13.67 14.89 2.20
CA TYR A 101 14.06 13.51 2.52
C TYR A 101 12.86 12.75 3.05
N GLU A 102 12.86 11.44 2.82
CA GLU A 102 11.89 10.52 3.37
C GLU A 102 12.60 9.38 4.07
N ILE A 103 12.10 9.01 5.23
CA ILE A 103 12.52 7.81 5.97
C ILE A 103 11.29 6.93 6.14
N GLU A 104 11.38 5.69 5.68
CA GLU A 104 10.27 4.75 5.74
C GLU A 104 10.71 3.41 6.32
N PRO A 105 10.67 3.24 7.65
CA PRO A 105 10.79 1.93 8.27
C PRO A 105 9.51 1.12 8.05
N GLY A 106 9.66 -0.18 7.96
CA GLY A 106 8.53 -1.09 7.76
C GLY A 106 8.77 -2.45 8.37
N LEU A 107 7.69 -3.17 8.58
CA LEU A 107 7.68 -4.57 9.00
C LEU A 107 6.73 -5.32 8.07
N SER A 108 7.12 -6.53 7.69
CA SER A 108 6.27 -7.41 6.90
C SER A 108 6.33 -8.84 7.40
N TRP A 109 5.25 -9.57 7.14
CA TRP A 109 5.08 -10.97 7.52
C TRP A 109 4.51 -11.72 6.33
N HIS A 110 5.27 -12.70 5.82
CA HIS A 110 4.90 -13.50 4.66
C HIS A 110 4.62 -14.95 5.03
N GLU A 111 3.59 -15.54 4.42
CA GLU A 111 3.29 -16.96 4.57
C GLU A 111 4.47 -17.86 4.20
N LYS A 112 5.19 -17.54 3.13
CA LYS A 112 6.36 -18.30 2.66
C LYS A 112 7.51 -18.39 3.66
N GLU A 113 7.53 -17.52 4.64
CA GLU A 113 8.56 -17.40 5.66
C GLU A 113 8.00 -17.64 7.06
N ASP A 114 6.92 -18.43 7.14
CA ASP A 114 6.23 -18.79 8.39
C ASP A 114 5.82 -17.57 9.23
N TYR A 115 5.50 -16.45 8.56
CA TYR A 115 5.17 -15.15 9.18
C TYR A 115 6.26 -14.58 10.10
N ASP A 116 7.52 -14.92 9.84
CA ASP A 116 8.64 -14.27 10.52
C ASP A 116 8.68 -12.78 10.22
N THR A 117 9.06 -11.99 11.20
CA THR A 117 9.12 -10.53 11.07
C THR A 117 10.29 -10.11 10.19
N GLU A 118 10.01 -9.43 9.10
CA GLU A 118 11.01 -8.83 8.21
C GLU A 118 11.01 -7.32 8.36
N PRO A 119 12.05 -6.73 8.97
CA PRO A 119 12.20 -5.28 9.00
C PRO A 119 12.72 -4.76 7.66
N THR A 120 12.22 -3.60 7.26
CA THR A 120 12.68 -2.88 6.07
C THR A 120 12.94 -1.42 6.42
N LEU A 121 13.86 -0.81 5.69
CA LEU A 121 14.14 0.62 5.81
C LEU A 121 14.39 1.19 4.43
N ALA A 122 13.61 2.16 4.03
CA ALA A 122 13.81 2.92 2.81
C ALA A 122 14.20 4.36 3.13
N LEU A 123 15.18 4.87 2.43
CA LEU A 123 15.61 6.27 2.48
C LEU A 123 15.50 6.85 1.08
N ARG A 124 14.93 8.04 1.00
CA ARG A 124 14.78 8.75 -0.28
C ARG A 124 15.18 10.21 -0.13
N LEU A 125 15.89 10.70 -1.13
CA LEU A 125 16.14 12.13 -1.32
C LEU A 125 15.41 12.59 -2.57
N GLU A 126 14.70 13.69 -2.49
CA GLU A 126 13.95 14.27 -3.59
C GLU A 126 14.29 15.75 -3.74
N MET A 127 14.62 16.16 -4.94
CA MET A 127 14.90 17.55 -5.29
C MET A 127 13.77 18.06 -6.19
N LEU A 128 13.13 19.14 -5.74
CA LEU A 128 12.07 19.81 -6.50
C LEU A 128 12.57 21.16 -7.01
N PHE A 129 12.64 21.30 -8.30
CA PHE A 129 13.10 22.53 -8.97
C PHE A 129 11.93 23.33 -9.53
#